data_c5addf544730b0d780b3fdc5c561dee2
#
_entry.id   c5addf544730b0d780b3fdc5c561dee2
#
_cell.length_a   1.000
_cell.length_b   1.000
_cell.length_c   1.000
_cell.angle_alpha   90.00
_cell.angle_beta   90.00
_cell.angle_gamma   90.00
#
_symmetry.space_group_name_H-M   'P 1'
#
loop_
_entity.id
_entity.type
_entity.pdbx_description
1 polymer ?
#
loop_
_entity_poly.entity_id
_entity_poly.type
_entity_poly.pdbx_seq_one_letter_code
_entity_poly.pdbx_strand_id
1 'polypeptide(L)'
;MAEIGRQWPWPRSLHARLIEALRKAGARAIGIDVIFAEPSTNPANDDDLEKALGPDVVLAGDQTLIEEPQADQFVRTEPLARFIAKGATTGIASVNLSGDGTLRAIPDYPDGFALALARIAGTQTQFPPSDALIQVFGPARTYPTVSYYQALDPDNFLPEGIFEGRVVVVGLSLQNAPSIAD
;
A
#
# COMPACT_ATOMS: atom_id res chain seq x y z
N MET A 1 -9.29 -14.75 2.95
CA MET A 1 -10.21 -14.05 3.88
C MET A 1 -10.75 -14.97 4.97
N ALA A 2 -11.01 -16.25 4.68
CA ALA A 2 -11.47 -17.22 5.69
C ALA A 2 -10.49 -17.42 6.87
N GLU A 3 -9.20 -17.20 6.64
CA GLU A 3 -8.12 -17.49 7.61
C GLU A 3 -7.99 -16.46 8.73
N ILE A 4 -8.50 -15.22 8.53
CA ILE A 4 -8.54 -14.18 9.59
C ILE A 4 -9.89 -14.23 10.34
N GLY A 5 -10.89 -14.97 9.82
CA GLY A 5 -12.22 -15.09 10.41
C GLY A 5 -13.04 -13.78 10.44
N ARG A 6 -12.60 -12.75 9.70
CA ARG A 6 -13.25 -11.44 9.64
C ARG A 6 -13.45 -11.00 8.19
N GLN A 7 -14.58 -10.35 7.93
CA GLN A 7 -14.89 -9.75 6.63
C GLN A 7 -14.16 -8.40 6.49
N TRP A 8 -13.72 -8.09 5.27
CA TRP A 8 -13.20 -6.75 4.91
C TRP A 8 -14.32 -5.69 4.99
N PRO A 9 -14.05 -4.45 5.41
CA PRO A 9 -12.76 -3.92 5.86
C PRO A 9 -12.34 -4.39 7.26
N TRP A 10 -11.04 -4.68 7.43
CA TRP A 10 -10.52 -5.13 8.71
C TRP A 10 -10.29 -3.95 9.67
N PRO A 11 -10.37 -4.19 11.00
CA PRO A 11 -10.04 -3.17 11.99
C PRO A 11 -8.60 -2.65 11.80
N ARG A 12 -8.42 -1.34 11.97
CA ARG A 12 -7.09 -0.72 11.85
C ARG A 12 -6.07 -1.23 12.87
N SER A 13 -6.53 -1.69 14.03
CA SER A 13 -5.70 -2.39 15.00
C SER A 13 -5.05 -3.67 14.45
N LEU A 14 -5.65 -4.31 13.45
CA LEU A 14 -5.04 -5.46 12.78
C LEU A 14 -3.88 -5.01 11.87
N HIS A 15 -4.03 -3.90 11.17
CA HIS A 15 -2.95 -3.30 10.38
C HIS A 15 -1.82 -2.79 11.27
N ALA A 16 -2.12 -2.23 12.44
CA ALA A 16 -1.15 -1.87 13.46
C ALA A 16 -0.29 -3.07 13.87
N ARG A 17 -0.93 -4.18 14.24
CA ARG A 17 -0.24 -5.43 14.59
C ARG A 17 0.62 -5.98 13.45
N LEU A 18 0.15 -5.88 12.21
CA LEU A 18 0.95 -6.30 11.05
C LEU A 18 2.20 -5.45 10.89
N ILE A 19 2.08 -4.13 10.98
CA ILE A 19 3.24 -3.21 10.91
C ILE A 19 4.28 -3.57 11.98
N GLU A 20 3.83 -3.78 13.22
CA GLU A 20 4.71 -4.18 14.33
C GLU A 20 5.39 -5.53 14.08
N ALA A 21 4.64 -6.53 13.59
CA ALA A 21 5.17 -7.85 13.27
C ALA A 21 6.22 -7.79 12.15
N LEU A 22 5.95 -7.06 11.06
CA LEU A 22 6.88 -6.87 9.96
C LEU A 22 8.15 -6.12 10.39
N ARG A 23 8.00 -5.08 11.20
CA ARG A 23 9.12 -4.32 11.75
C ARG A 23 9.99 -5.20 12.66
N LYS A 24 9.37 -5.98 13.55
CA LYS A 24 10.07 -6.96 14.41
C LYS A 24 10.82 -8.01 13.58
N ALA A 25 10.22 -8.43 12.45
CA ALA A 25 10.82 -9.39 11.52
C ALA A 25 11.87 -8.77 10.57
N GLY A 26 12.27 -7.51 10.78
CA GLY A 26 13.36 -6.85 10.08
C GLY A 26 12.99 -6.23 8.73
N ALA A 27 11.72 -5.99 8.45
CA ALA A 27 11.33 -5.26 7.24
C ALA A 27 11.98 -3.87 7.19
N ARG A 28 12.55 -3.51 6.04
CA ARG A 28 13.27 -2.25 5.83
C ARG A 28 12.31 -1.08 5.57
N ALA A 29 11.24 -1.34 4.83
CA ALA A 29 10.18 -0.38 4.54
C ALA A 29 8.87 -1.15 4.36
N ILE A 30 7.76 -0.54 4.77
CA ILE A 30 6.44 -1.15 4.75
C ILE A 30 5.49 -0.22 3.99
N GLY A 31 4.93 -0.70 2.88
CA GLY A 31 3.89 0.00 2.13
C GLY A 31 2.53 -0.62 2.40
N ILE A 32 1.57 0.19 2.81
CA ILE A 32 0.19 -0.24 3.02
C ILE A 32 -0.68 0.37 1.92
N ASP A 33 -1.07 -0.45 0.95
CA ASP A 33 -1.97 -0.08 -0.14
C ASP A 33 -3.43 -0.17 0.32
N VAL A 34 -3.73 0.65 1.33
CA VAL A 34 -5.08 0.88 1.88
C VAL A 34 -5.19 2.35 2.24
N ILE A 35 -6.26 2.99 1.79
CA ILE A 35 -6.51 4.40 2.05
C ILE A 35 -7.27 4.56 3.37
N PHE A 36 -6.68 5.25 4.33
CA PHE A 36 -7.26 5.53 5.64
C PHE A 36 -7.72 6.99 5.73
N ALA A 37 -8.62 7.40 4.83
CA ALA A 37 -9.05 8.80 4.70
C ALA A 37 -10.05 9.26 5.75
N GLU A 38 -10.87 8.35 6.28
CA GLU A 38 -11.93 8.68 7.23
C GLU A 38 -11.66 8.07 8.62
N PRO A 39 -12.14 8.67 9.71
CA PRO A 39 -12.07 8.06 11.03
C PRO A 39 -12.76 6.68 11.08
N SER A 40 -12.17 5.76 11.82
CA SER A 40 -12.79 4.46 12.10
C SER A 40 -14.04 4.63 12.99
N THR A 41 -15.01 3.74 12.83
CA THR A 41 -16.17 3.67 13.71
C THR A 41 -15.80 3.40 15.17
N ASN A 42 -14.66 2.77 15.41
CA ASN A 42 -14.08 2.62 16.74
C ASN A 42 -12.75 3.41 16.81
N PRO A 43 -12.72 4.56 17.51
CA PRO A 43 -11.53 5.41 17.62
C PRO A 43 -10.29 4.70 18.16
N ALA A 44 -10.46 3.70 19.02
CA ALA A 44 -9.33 2.92 19.55
C ALA A 44 -8.53 2.21 18.44
N ASN A 45 -9.19 1.82 17.34
CA ASN A 45 -8.49 1.24 16.19
C ASN A 45 -7.58 2.26 15.50
N ASP A 46 -8.00 3.52 15.44
CA ASP A 46 -7.20 4.62 14.89
C ASP A 46 -6.00 4.91 15.78
N ASP A 47 -6.22 4.90 17.11
CA ASP A 47 -5.16 5.12 18.09
C ASP A 47 -4.10 4.01 18.03
N ASP A 48 -4.52 2.77 17.83
CA ASP A 48 -3.59 1.65 17.67
C ASP A 48 -2.78 1.77 16.37
N LEU A 49 -3.43 2.10 15.26
CA LEU A 49 -2.73 2.31 13.99
C LEU A 49 -1.75 3.49 14.12
N GLU A 50 -2.20 4.61 14.67
CA GLU A 50 -1.35 5.79 14.88
C GLU A 50 -0.07 5.46 15.66
N LYS A 51 -0.16 4.63 16.71
CA LYS A 51 1.00 4.21 17.51
C LYS A 51 2.00 3.34 16.74
N ALA A 52 1.49 2.50 15.83
CA ALA A 52 2.31 1.61 15.02
C ALA A 52 3.01 2.32 13.86
N LEU A 53 2.51 3.47 13.41
CA LEU A 53 3.08 4.21 12.29
C LEU A 53 4.43 4.84 12.65
N GLY A 54 5.27 5.01 11.63
CA GLY A 54 6.60 5.59 11.75
C GLY A 54 7.21 5.91 10.38
N PRO A 55 8.46 6.41 10.34
CA PRO A 55 9.14 6.83 9.11
C PRO A 55 9.47 5.68 8.15
N ASP A 56 9.32 4.45 8.59
CA ASP A 56 9.48 3.21 7.81
C ASP A 56 8.20 2.81 7.05
N VAL A 57 7.10 3.57 7.19
CA VAL A 57 5.78 3.22 6.63
C VAL A 57 5.35 4.23 5.58
N VAL A 58 4.86 3.72 4.44
CA VAL A 58 4.13 4.48 3.42
C VAL A 58 2.68 4.05 3.41
N LEU A 59 1.77 5.01 3.50
CA LEU A 59 0.33 4.80 3.35
C LEU A 59 -0.11 5.23 1.95
N ALA A 60 -1.03 4.49 1.36
CA ALA A 60 -1.60 4.84 0.07
C ALA A 60 -2.51 6.07 0.17
N GLY A 61 -2.38 6.95 -0.82
CA GLY A 61 -3.35 7.96 -1.19
C GLY A 61 -3.85 7.69 -2.61
N ASP A 62 -4.90 8.37 -3.00
CA ASP A 62 -5.48 8.29 -4.35
C ASP A 62 -5.56 9.69 -4.98
N GLN A 63 -5.48 9.72 -6.30
CA GLN A 63 -5.76 10.90 -7.10
C GLN A 63 -6.63 10.51 -8.29
N THR A 64 -7.84 11.03 -8.31
CA THR A 64 -8.82 10.78 -9.36
C THR A 64 -9.04 12.04 -10.19
N LEU A 65 -9.06 11.90 -11.51
CA LEU A 65 -9.51 12.95 -12.42
C LEU A 65 -11.03 12.88 -12.54
N ILE A 66 -11.71 13.98 -12.24
CA ILE A 66 -13.14 14.18 -12.50
C ILE A 66 -13.24 15.08 -13.71
N GLU A 67 -13.71 14.52 -14.83
CA GLU A 67 -13.97 15.28 -16.06
C GLU A 67 -15.31 15.99 -15.95
N GLU A 68 -15.30 17.32 -15.97
CA GLU A 68 -16.49 18.16 -15.94
C GLU A 68 -16.56 19.03 -17.20
N PRO A 69 -17.75 19.37 -17.71
CA PRO A 69 -17.90 20.17 -18.93
C PRO A 69 -17.23 21.56 -18.86
N GLN A 70 -17.02 22.10 -17.67
CA GLN A 70 -16.44 23.43 -17.44
C GLN A 70 -14.94 23.39 -17.16
N ALA A 71 -14.44 22.36 -16.47
CA ALA A 71 -13.02 22.18 -16.19
C ALA A 71 -12.79 20.83 -15.52
N ASP A 72 -11.71 20.15 -15.88
CA ASP A 72 -11.26 18.93 -15.21
C ASP A 72 -10.78 19.24 -13.80
N GLN A 73 -11.13 18.40 -12.84
CA GLN A 73 -10.72 18.51 -11.45
C GLN A 73 -9.93 17.29 -11.01
N PHE A 74 -8.78 17.52 -10.38
CA PHE A 74 -8.06 16.47 -9.68
C PHE A 74 -8.49 16.45 -8.21
N VAL A 75 -9.09 15.35 -7.79
CA VAL A 75 -9.46 15.11 -6.39
C VAL A 75 -8.44 14.16 -5.77
N ARG A 76 -7.82 14.58 -4.67
CA ARG A 76 -6.90 13.76 -3.90
C ARG A 76 -7.57 13.26 -2.63
N THR A 77 -7.42 11.97 -2.37
CA THR A 77 -7.83 11.32 -1.12
C THR A 77 -6.59 10.89 -0.38
N GLU A 78 -6.35 11.47 0.78
CA GLU A 78 -5.14 11.22 1.57
C GLU A 78 -5.49 10.55 2.91
N PRO A 79 -4.56 9.81 3.51
CA PRO A 79 -4.72 9.32 4.88
C PRO A 79 -4.97 10.45 5.87
N LEU A 80 -5.60 10.12 7.00
CA LEU A 80 -5.84 11.07 8.08
C LEU A 80 -4.54 11.77 8.49
N ALA A 81 -4.60 13.09 8.67
CA ALA A 81 -3.43 13.92 9.03
C ALA A 81 -2.71 13.42 10.31
N ARG A 82 -3.46 12.84 11.27
CA ARG A 82 -2.87 12.27 12.49
C ARG A 82 -1.89 11.14 12.21
N PHE A 83 -2.08 10.36 11.14
CA PHE A 83 -1.20 9.26 10.76
C PHE A 83 0.10 9.77 10.16
N ILE A 84 0.01 10.83 9.36
CA ILE A 84 1.18 11.47 8.77
C ILE A 84 2.01 12.20 9.84
N ALA A 85 1.35 12.79 10.83
CA ALA A 85 2.03 13.45 11.95
C ALA A 85 2.92 12.50 12.79
N LYS A 86 2.73 11.17 12.68
CA LYS A 86 3.60 10.15 13.31
C LYS A 86 4.85 9.79 12.50
N GLY A 87 5.03 10.42 11.35
CA GLY A 87 6.19 10.22 10.49
C GLY A 87 5.96 9.26 9.33
N ALA A 88 4.76 8.68 9.19
CA ALA A 88 4.42 7.93 7.99
C ALA A 88 4.37 8.86 6.76
N THR A 89 4.79 8.35 5.61
CA THR A 89 4.73 9.07 4.35
C THR A 89 3.45 8.69 3.60
N THR A 90 2.83 9.65 2.90
CA THR A 90 1.79 9.33 1.92
C THR A 90 2.41 9.14 0.55
N GLY A 91 1.88 8.19 -0.23
CA GLY A 91 2.22 8.03 -1.64
C GLY A 91 1.01 7.72 -2.49
N ILE A 92 0.88 8.38 -3.65
CA ILE A 92 -0.23 8.16 -4.57
C ILE A 92 -0.10 6.78 -5.22
N ALA A 93 -1.11 5.92 -5.00
CA ALA A 93 -1.17 4.56 -5.51
C ALA A 93 -2.04 4.42 -6.77
N SER A 94 -2.68 5.49 -7.22
CA SER A 94 -3.49 5.52 -8.42
C SER A 94 -2.68 5.14 -9.66
N VAL A 95 -3.30 4.44 -10.58
CA VAL A 95 -2.70 3.99 -11.83
C VAL A 95 -3.53 4.46 -13.02
N ASN A 96 -2.86 4.78 -14.12
CA ASN A 96 -3.51 5.15 -15.37
C ASN A 96 -3.48 3.97 -16.33
N LEU A 97 -4.65 3.47 -16.69
CA LEU A 97 -4.77 2.38 -17.66
C LEU A 97 -4.78 2.93 -19.09
N SER A 98 -4.16 2.21 -20.01
CA SER A 98 -4.29 2.46 -21.44
C SER A 98 -5.73 2.24 -21.90
N GLY A 99 -6.12 2.72 -23.09
CA GLY A 99 -7.49 2.61 -23.61
C GLY A 99 -8.04 1.19 -23.72
N ASP A 100 -7.18 0.16 -23.66
CA ASP A 100 -7.56 -1.25 -23.61
C ASP A 100 -7.58 -1.85 -22.19
N GLY A 101 -7.54 -1.00 -21.15
CA GLY A 101 -7.55 -1.41 -19.74
C GLY A 101 -6.23 -1.98 -19.22
N THR A 102 -5.13 -1.89 -19.98
CA THR A 102 -3.84 -2.45 -19.57
C THR A 102 -2.95 -1.39 -18.94
N LEU A 103 -2.35 -1.70 -17.80
CA LEU A 103 -1.32 -0.86 -17.17
C LEU A 103 0.02 -1.06 -17.90
N ARG A 104 0.50 -0.02 -18.59
CA ARG A 104 1.78 -0.06 -19.34
C ARG A 104 2.78 0.96 -18.86
N ALA A 105 2.33 2.15 -18.54
CA ALA A 105 3.20 3.24 -18.15
C ALA A 105 3.35 3.33 -16.63
N ILE A 106 4.52 3.80 -16.19
CA ILE A 106 4.71 4.17 -14.79
C ILE A 106 3.86 5.41 -14.52
N PRO A 107 3.02 5.41 -13.46
CA PRO A 107 2.21 6.56 -13.13
C PRO A 107 3.05 7.81 -12.86
N ASP A 108 2.67 8.94 -13.45
CA ASP A 108 3.41 10.21 -13.39
C ASP A 108 3.05 10.99 -12.11
N TYR A 109 3.37 10.41 -10.95
CA TYR A 109 3.21 11.04 -9.65
C TYR A 109 4.57 11.24 -8.98
N PRO A 110 5.09 12.49 -8.83
CA PRO A 110 6.35 12.76 -8.13
C PRO A 110 6.36 12.28 -6.67
N ASP A 111 5.18 12.16 -6.09
CA ASP A 111 4.90 11.60 -4.77
C ASP A 111 4.22 10.23 -4.85
N GLY A 112 4.49 9.45 -5.90
CA GLY A 112 3.93 8.12 -6.09
C GLY A 112 4.33 7.14 -4.97
N PHE A 113 3.43 6.22 -4.65
CA PHE A 113 3.58 5.22 -3.58
C PHE A 113 4.86 4.39 -3.72
N ALA A 114 5.15 3.90 -4.92
CA ALA A 114 6.36 3.12 -5.19
C ALA A 114 7.64 3.96 -5.00
N LEU A 115 7.62 5.24 -5.41
CA LEU A 115 8.75 6.15 -5.23
C LEU A 115 8.98 6.48 -3.76
N ALA A 116 7.92 6.71 -3.00
CA ALA A 116 8.00 6.94 -1.56
C ALA A 116 8.63 5.74 -0.84
N LEU A 117 8.20 4.51 -1.17
CA LEU A 117 8.79 3.28 -0.65
C LEU A 117 10.26 3.13 -1.01
N ALA A 118 10.62 3.38 -2.26
CA ALA A 118 12.00 3.29 -2.72
C ALA A 118 12.91 4.29 -1.97
N ARG A 119 12.44 5.52 -1.74
CA ARG A 119 13.17 6.54 -0.96
C ARG A 119 13.40 6.10 0.49
N ILE A 120 12.35 5.62 1.17
CA ILE A 120 12.46 5.12 2.55
C ILE A 120 13.41 3.92 2.61
N ALA A 121 13.36 3.04 1.61
CA ALA A 121 14.29 1.93 1.51
C ALA A 121 15.73 2.35 1.20
N GLY A 122 16.02 3.65 1.08
CA GLY A 122 17.35 4.17 0.82
C GLY A 122 17.85 3.91 -0.60
N THR A 123 16.94 3.67 -1.54
CA THR A 123 17.29 3.54 -2.96
C THR A 123 17.38 4.92 -3.58
N GLN A 124 18.49 5.19 -4.27
CA GLN A 124 18.59 6.42 -5.08
C GLN A 124 17.72 6.23 -6.32
N THR A 125 16.54 6.81 -6.29
CA THR A 125 15.62 6.80 -7.42
C THR A 125 15.61 8.16 -8.08
N GLN A 126 15.80 8.17 -9.41
CA GLN A 126 15.41 9.29 -10.22
C GLN A 126 13.94 9.11 -10.61
N PHE A 127 13.21 10.21 -10.68
CA PHE A 127 11.85 10.17 -11.20
C PHE A 127 11.91 9.69 -12.66
N PRO A 128 11.15 8.66 -13.05
CA PRO A 128 11.18 8.17 -14.42
C PRO A 128 10.60 9.24 -15.37
N PRO A 129 11.00 9.24 -16.66
CA PRO A 129 10.30 10.03 -17.66
C PRO A 129 8.79 9.74 -17.67
N SER A 130 7.97 10.75 -18.03
CA SER A 130 6.51 10.64 -18.05
C SER A 130 5.95 9.56 -19.00
N ASP A 131 6.76 9.09 -19.94
CA ASP A 131 6.45 8.02 -20.91
C ASP A 131 7.12 6.68 -20.57
N ALA A 132 7.76 6.58 -19.42
CA ALA A 132 8.46 5.35 -19.03
C ALA A 132 7.49 4.18 -18.88
N LEU A 133 7.86 3.05 -19.50
CA LEU A 133 7.07 1.83 -19.43
C LEU A 133 7.45 1.00 -18.21
N ILE A 134 6.45 0.28 -17.68
CA ILE A 134 6.68 -0.69 -16.60
C ILE A 134 7.39 -1.90 -17.17
N GLN A 135 8.50 -2.27 -16.57
CA GLN A 135 9.16 -3.55 -16.86
C GLN A 135 8.45 -4.67 -16.09
N VAL A 136 7.83 -5.59 -16.82
CA VAL A 136 7.21 -6.79 -16.25
C VAL A 136 8.25 -7.90 -16.14
N PHE A 137 8.52 -8.39 -14.93
CA PHE A 137 9.53 -9.42 -14.67
C PHE A 137 8.99 -10.85 -14.73
N GLY A 138 7.68 -11.03 -14.87
CA GLY A 138 7.06 -12.34 -14.96
C GLY A 138 5.57 -12.35 -14.60
N PRO A 139 4.97 -13.55 -14.57
CA PRO A 139 3.55 -13.70 -14.25
C PRO A 139 3.24 -13.37 -12.78
N ALA A 140 1.97 -13.45 -12.41
CA ALA A 140 1.55 -13.30 -11.02
C ALA A 140 2.37 -14.24 -10.10
N ARG A 141 2.71 -13.77 -8.90
CA ARG A 141 3.56 -14.46 -7.91
C ARG A 141 5.03 -14.62 -8.30
N THR A 142 5.54 -13.86 -9.26
CA THR A 142 7.00 -13.78 -9.51
C THR A 142 7.74 -13.26 -8.29
N TYR A 143 7.15 -12.35 -7.54
CA TYR A 143 7.68 -11.92 -6.24
C TYR A 143 7.16 -12.81 -5.11
N PRO A 144 7.99 -13.11 -4.09
CA PRO A 144 7.55 -13.84 -2.91
C PRO A 144 6.31 -13.17 -2.30
N THR A 145 5.26 -13.95 -2.13
CA THR A 145 3.97 -13.46 -1.60
C THR A 145 3.53 -14.38 -0.48
N VAL A 146 3.15 -13.81 0.65
CA VAL A 146 2.65 -14.53 1.82
C VAL A 146 1.25 -14.03 2.18
N SER A 147 0.47 -14.87 2.83
CA SER A 147 -0.86 -14.48 3.31
C SER A 147 -0.73 -13.52 4.50
N TYR A 148 -1.70 -12.63 4.63
CA TYR A 148 -1.74 -11.63 5.70
C TYR A 148 -1.65 -12.26 7.10
N TYR A 149 -2.37 -13.38 7.33
CA TYR A 149 -2.33 -14.07 8.62
C TYR A 149 -0.95 -14.65 8.94
N GLN A 150 -0.20 -15.11 7.93
CA GLN A 150 1.17 -15.62 8.11
C GLN A 150 2.12 -14.47 8.49
N ALA A 151 1.94 -13.30 7.87
CA ALA A 151 2.73 -12.12 8.18
C ALA A 151 2.41 -11.52 9.56
N LEU A 152 1.23 -11.79 10.13
CA LEU A 152 0.89 -11.40 11.52
C LEU A 152 1.63 -12.22 12.57
N ASP A 153 2.06 -13.43 12.23
CA ASP A 153 2.78 -14.34 13.11
C ASP A 153 3.85 -15.10 12.32
N PRO A 154 4.89 -14.37 11.85
CA PRO A 154 5.89 -14.92 10.95
C PRO A 154 6.71 -16.02 11.62
N ASP A 155 6.95 -15.92 12.92
CA ASP A 155 7.78 -16.89 13.65
C ASP A 155 7.17 -18.29 13.62
N ASN A 156 5.83 -18.42 13.51
CA ASN A 156 5.13 -19.70 13.45
C ASN A 156 4.80 -20.20 12.04
N PHE A 157 4.73 -19.31 11.04
CA PHE A 157 4.21 -19.65 9.71
C PHE A 157 5.21 -19.50 8.57
N LEU A 158 6.32 -18.79 8.78
CA LEU A 158 7.23 -18.42 7.70
C LEU A 158 8.68 -18.77 8.04
N PRO A 159 9.54 -18.97 7.03
CA PRO A 159 10.96 -19.12 7.26
C PRO A 159 11.58 -17.90 7.97
N GLU A 160 12.53 -18.17 8.85
CA GLU A 160 13.29 -17.11 9.54
C GLU A 160 13.94 -16.15 8.54
N GLY A 161 13.92 -14.86 8.84
CA GLY A 161 14.55 -13.81 8.03
C GLY A 161 13.81 -13.49 6.72
N ILE A 162 12.61 -14.03 6.47
CA ILE A 162 11.88 -13.80 5.21
C ILE A 162 11.64 -12.31 4.90
N PHE A 163 11.50 -11.49 5.93
CA PHE A 163 11.27 -10.05 5.81
C PHE A 163 12.53 -9.21 6.04
N GLU A 164 13.63 -9.83 6.47
CA GLU A 164 14.84 -9.10 6.84
C GLU A 164 15.40 -8.28 5.67
N GLY A 165 15.56 -6.97 5.89
CA GLY A 165 16.04 -6.00 4.90
C GLY A 165 15.11 -5.81 3.69
N ARG A 166 13.91 -6.37 3.69
CA ARG A 166 12.98 -6.32 2.54
C ARG A 166 12.08 -5.09 2.58
N VAL A 167 11.71 -4.63 1.40
CA VAL A 167 10.55 -3.76 1.20
C VAL A 167 9.32 -4.66 1.13
N VAL A 168 8.35 -4.43 1.99
CA VAL A 168 7.13 -5.22 2.07
C VAL A 168 5.96 -4.36 1.64
N VAL A 169 5.21 -4.83 0.64
CA VAL A 169 3.96 -4.19 0.18
C VAL A 169 2.78 -5.02 0.64
N VAL A 170 1.86 -4.37 1.33
CA VAL A 170 0.61 -4.95 1.81
C VAL A 170 -0.53 -4.40 0.98
N GLY A 171 -1.21 -5.26 0.25
CA GLY A 171 -2.34 -4.88 -0.60
C GLY A 171 -3.41 -5.95 -0.64
N LEU A 172 -4.57 -5.60 -1.17
CA LEU A 172 -5.68 -6.52 -1.32
C LEU A 172 -5.46 -7.38 -2.56
N SER A 173 -5.27 -8.69 -2.36
CA SER A 173 -5.22 -9.67 -3.44
C SER A 173 -6.42 -10.61 -3.34
N LEU A 174 -7.49 -10.27 -4.04
CA LEU A 174 -8.68 -11.11 -4.12
C LEU A 174 -8.57 -12.02 -5.34
N GLN A 175 -8.45 -13.34 -5.11
CA GLN A 175 -8.51 -14.33 -6.19
C GLN A 175 -9.89 -14.40 -6.87
N ASN A 176 -10.92 -13.83 -6.22
CA ASN A 176 -12.30 -13.79 -6.66
C ASN A 176 -12.92 -12.39 -6.48
N ALA A 177 -12.17 -11.32 -6.76
CA ALA A 177 -12.85 -10.06 -7.02
C ALA A 177 -13.79 -10.33 -8.20
N PRO A 178 -15.12 -10.05 -8.08
CA PRO A 178 -15.94 -10.06 -9.28
C PRO A 178 -15.23 -9.14 -10.27
N SER A 179 -14.91 -9.67 -11.44
CA SER A 179 -14.48 -8.83 -12.55
C SER A 179 -15.50 -7.71 -12.61
N ILE A 180 -15.08 -6.47 -12.48
CA ILE A 180 -15.87 -5.35 -12.92
C ILE A 180 -15.84 -5.51 -14.45
N ALA A 181 -16.64 -6.43 -14.92
CA ALA A 181 -16.93 -6.63 -16.30
C ALA A 181 -18.34 -6.10 -16.46
N ASP A 182 -18.44 -5.07 -17.28
CA ASP A 182 -19.59 -4.47 -17.93
C ASP A 182 -20.44 -3.53 -17.07
#